data_d99d2e84092753bf3c406b791d9f7476
#
_entry.id   d99d2e84092753bf3c406b791d9f7476
#
_cell.length_a   1.000
_cell.length_b   1.000
_cell.length_c   1.000
_cell.angle_alpha   90.00
_cell.angle_beta   90.00
_cell.angle_gamma   90.00
#
_symmetry.space_group_name_H-M   'P 1'
#
loop_
_entity.id
_entity.type
_entity.pdbx_description
1 polymer ?
#
loop_
_entity_poly.entity_id
_entity_poly.type
_entity_poly.pdbx_seq_one_letter_code
_entity_poly.pdbx_strand_id
1 'polypeptide(L)'
;MLRTIRLTLAIVFFAIITLLFLDFSGTLHGYMGWMAKIQFLPALLALNVGVVLLLVVLTLLFGRVYCSVICPLGVFQDVLSRFAGKRKKNRFRYSPARKWLRYGMLALFFVTLVAGVRFHAVASLLEPYSSYGRIASNLFAPVYQWGNNLLAYLAERADSYAFYETEVWMKSLSTFIIAAITFIVLFILAWRGGRTYCNTICPVGTVLGFLSKYSLFKPVIDTTKCNGCGLCARNCKASCINSKAHEIDYSRCVACMDCLDKCKQGAITYTRRHKSHTHR
;
A
#
# COMPACT_ATOMS: atom_id res chain seq x y z
N MET A 1 15.27 13.73 4.95
CA MET A 1 14.62 13.55 6.25
C MET A 1 13.19 13.00 6.14
N LEU A 2 12.21 13.68 5.54
CA LEU A 2 10.81 13.20 5.43
C LEU A 2 10.65 11.81 4.79
N ARG A 3 11.39 11.53 3.70
CA ARG A 3 11.39 10.21 3.06
C ARG A 3 11.89 9.10 3.99
N THR A 4 12.94 9.37 4.77
CA THR A 4 13.52 8.38 5.70
C THR A 4 12.52 8.05 6.81
N ILE A 5 11.93 9.08 7.45
CA ILE A 5 10.89 8.89 8.49
C ILE A 5 9.73 8.06 7.95
N ARG A 6 9.19 8.44 6.78
CA ARG A 6 8.11 7.69 6.12
C ARG A 6 8.50 6.23 5.85
N LEU A 7 9.73 5.98 5.38
CA LEU A 7 10.18 4.63 5.05
C LEU A 7 10.33 3.77 6.30
N THR A 8 10.92 4.33 7.38
CA THR A 8 11.05 3.63 8.66
C THR A 8 9.69 3.24 9.22
N LEU A 9 8.75 4.20 9.28
CA LEU A 9 7.38 3.92 9.72
C LEU A 9 6.70 2.86 8.86
N ALA A 10 6.84 2.93 7.53
CA ALA A 10 6.25 1.95 6.62
C ALA A 10 6.82 0.53 6.85
N ILE A 11 8.12 0.40 7.12
CA ILE A 11 8.75 -0.89 7.41
C ILE A 11 8.23 -1.44 8.75
N VAL A 12 8.15 -0.61 9.79
CA VAL A 12 7.64 -1.01 11.10
C VAL A 12 6.20 -1.49 11.01
N PHE A 13 5.30 -0.69 10.42
CA PHE A 13 3.89 -1.09 10.24
C PHE A 13 3.75 -2.36 9.41
N PHE A 14 4.50 -2.46 8.32
CA PHE A 14 4.46 -3.62 7.44
C PHE A 14 4.94 -4.89 8.16
N ALA A 15 6.05 -4.80 8.90
CA ALA A 15 6.60 -5.92 9.66
C ALA A 15 5.61 -6.40 10.73
N ILE A 16 5.05 -5.48 11.53
CA ILE A 16 4.10 -5.86 12.59
C ILE A 16 2.85 -6.49 11.99
N ILE A 17 2.26 -5.89 10.94
CA ILE A 17 1.06 -6.46 10.31
C ILE A 17 1.37 -7.83 9.67
N THR A 18 2.54 -8.01 9.06
CA THR A 18 2.93 -9.30 8.51
C THR A 18 3.06 -10.33 9.62
N LEU A 19 3.75 -10.01 10.72
CA LEU A 19 3.88 -10.88 11.87
C LEU A 19 2.53 -11.26 12.50
N LEU A 20 1.56 -10.32 12.55
CA LEU A 20 0.19 -10.63 13.01
C LEU A 20 -0.49 -11.70 12.14
N PHE A 21 -0.25 -11.71 10.83
CA PHE A 21 -0.79 -12.76 9.94
C PHE A 21 -0.02 -14.08 10.01
N LEU A 22 1.24 -14.06 10.46
CA LEU A 22 2.08 -15.23 10.64
C LEU A 22 1.99 -15.82 12.06
N ASP A 23 1.38 -15.09 13.00
CA ASP A 23 1.25 -15.49 14.39
C ASP A 23 0.33 -16.71 14.53
N PHE A 24 0.92 -17.85 14.78
CA PHE A 24 0.22 -19.11 15.05
C PHE A 24 -0.02 -19.34 16.56
N SER A 25 0.70 -18.61 17.43
CA SER A 25 0.57 -18.71 18.88
C SER A 25 -0.53 -17.81 19.47
N GLY A 26 -0.99 -16.80 18.71
CA GLY A 26 -1.97 -15.83 19.15
C GLY A 26 -1.43 -14.78 20.13
N THR A 27 -0.17 -14.91 20.57
CA THR A 27 0.43 -14.00 21.56
C THR A 27 0.58 -12.58 21.01
N LEU A 28 1.04 -12.45 19.78
CA LEU A 28 1.19 -11.14 19.13
C LEU A 28 -0.16 -10.45 18.91
N HIS A 29 -1.20 -11.24 18.63
CA HIS A 29 -2.56 -10.74 18.45
C HIS A 29 -3.11 -10.09 19.73
N GLY A 30 -2.77 -10.62 20.91
CA GLY A 30 -3.15 -10.03 22.21
C GLY A 30 -2.58 -8.63 22.41
N TYR A 31 -1.31 -8.40 22.03
CA TYR A 31 -0.63 -7.12 22.26
C TYR A 31 -0.80 -6.12 21.10
N MET A 32 -0.76 -6.59 19.86
CA MET A 32 -0.69 -5.73 18.65
C MET A 32 -1.95 -5.81 17.77
N GLY A 33 -2.98 -6.58 18.17
CA GLY A 33 -4.22 -6.76 17.37
C GLY A 33 -4.96 -5.45 17.06
N TRP A 34 -4.72 -4.38 17.83
CA TRP A 34 -5.26 -3.06 17.54
C TRP A 34 -4.79 -2.49 16.18
N MET A 35 -3.62 -2.93 15.68
CA MET A 35 -3.12 -2.49 14.37
C MET A 35 -3.97 -3.00 13.20
N ALA A 36 -4.65 -4.13 13.35
CA ALA A 36 -5.65 -4.58 12.40
C ALA A 36 -6.89 -3.67 12.39
N LYS A 37 -7.30 -3.20 13.58
CA LYS A 37 -8.49 -2.36 13.77
C LYS A 37 -8.33 -0.94 13.23
N ILE A 38 -7.11 -0.42 13.08
CA ILE A 38 -6.84 0.89 12.48
C ILE A 38 -6.80 0.87 10.96
N GLN A 39 -6.97 -0.29 10.32
CA GLN A 39 -7.08 -0.34 8.87
C GLN A 39 -8.41 0.28 8.41
N PHE A 40 -8.36 1.00 7.28
CA PHE A 40 -9.48 1.87 6.86
C PHE A 40 -10.80 1.11 6.71
N LEU A 41 -10.82 -0.02 6.02
CA LEU A 41 -12.07 -0.76 5.81
C LEU A 41 -12.51 -1.56 7.03
N PRO A 42 -11.66 -2.30 7.75
CA PRO A 42 -12.02 -2.89 9.03
C PRO A 42 -12.59 -1.88 10.03
N ALA A 43 -12.00 -0.68 10.13
CA ALA A 43 -12.51 0.39 10.98
C ALA A 43 -13.89 0.90 10.51
N LEU A 44 -14.09 1.03 9.19
CA LEU A 44 -15.36 1.45 8.60
C LEU A 44 -16.46 0.42 8.87
N LEU A 45 -16.19 -0.86 8.66
CA LEU A 45 -17.15 -1.96 8.87
C LEU A 45 -17.46 -2.17 10.37
N ALA A 46 -16.47 -1.94 11.23
CA ALA A 46 -16.68 -1.97 12.69
C ALA A 46 -17.36 -0.71 13.23
N LEU A 47 -17.78 0.22 12.36
CA LEU A 47 -18.37 1.52 12.71
C LEU A 47 -17.50 2.33 13.69
N ASN A 48 -16.19 2.15 13.63
CA ASN A 48 -15.25 2.90 14.46
C ASN A 48 -15.04 4.30 13.89
N VAL A 49 -16.00 5.19 14.17
CA VAL A 49 -16.02 6.56 13.64
C VAL A 49 -14.74 7.32 13.99
N GLY A 50 -14.18 7.12 15.20
CA GLY A 50 -12.96 7.81 15.62
C GLY A 50 -11.75 7.50 14.73
N VAL A 51 -11.53 6.22 14.42
CA VAL A 51 -10.41 5.82 13.54
C VAL A 51 -10.65 6.30 12.12
N VAL A 52 -11.86 6.16 11.59
CA VAL A 52 -12.19 6.63 10.22
C VAL A 52 -11.97 8.13 10.11
N LEU A 53 -12.45 8.90 11.08
CA LEU A 53 -12.28 10.36 11.14
C LEU A 53 -10.79 10.74 11.23
N LEU A 54 -10.02 10.05 12.06
CA LEU A 54 -8.57 10.25 12.17
C LEU A 54 -7.88 10.03 10.82
N LEU A 55 -8.21 8.95 10.11
CA LEU A 55 -7.61 8.64 8.79
C LEU A 55 -8.03 9.64 7.71
N VAL A 56 -9.26 10.15 7.76
CA VAL A 56 -9.74 11.21 6.88
C VAL A 56 -8.99 12.50 7.15
N VAL A 57 -8.88 12.94 8.40
CA VAL A 57 -8.12 14.13 8.81
C VAL A 57 -6.65 14.00 8.40
N LEU A 58 -6.03 12.86 8.67
CA LEU A 58 -4.64 12.58 8.25
C LEU A 58 -4.48 12.73 6.74
N THR A 59 -5.46 12.25 5.95
CA THR A 59 -5.45 12.38 4.49
C THR A 59 -5.66 13.81 4.03
N LEU A 60 -6.51 14.58 4.68
CA LEU A 60 -6.73 16.00 4.38
C LEU A 60 -5.52 16.86 4.78
N LEU A 61 -4.78 16.47 5.81
CA LEU A 61 -3.56 17.19 6.21
C LEU A 61 -2.38 16.83 5.29
N PHE A 62 -2.05 15.56 5.15
CA PHE A 62 -0.80 15.09 4.57
C PHE A 62 -0.96 14.33 3.24
N GLY A 63 -2.16 14.29 2.68
CA GLY A 63 -2.44 13.47 1.50
C GLY A 63 -2.51 11.97 1.84
N ARG A 64 -2.34 11.09 0.86
CA ARG A 64 -2.53 9.64 0.98
C ARG A 64 -1.40 8.92 1.75
N VAL A 65 -0.98 9.47 2.90
CA VAL A 65 0.07 8.87 3.75
C VAL A 65 -0.36 7.49 4.25
N TYR A 66 -1.65 7.28 4.55
CA TYR A 66 -2.19 5.97 4.88
C TYR A 66 -1.74 4.88 3.88
N CYS A 67 -1.90 5.12 2.57
CA CYS A 67 -1.53 4.16 1.54
C CYS A 67 -0.03 3.90 1.44
N SER A 68 0.80 4.80 1.97
CA SER A 68 2.26 4.69 1.86
C SER A 68 2.95 4.23 3.15
N VAL A 69 2.25 4.23 4.28
CA VAL A 69 2.81 3.90 5.60
C VAL A 69 2.02 2.78 6.26
N ILE A 70 0.69 2.93 6.39
CA ILE A 70 -0.14 2.06 7.21
C ILE A 70 -0.66 0.85 6.41
N CYS A 71 -1.06 1.05 5.14
CA CYS A 71 -1.65 -0.01 4.33
C CYS A 71 -0.59 -1.05 3.91
N PRO A 72 -0.68 -2.32 4.38
CA PRO A 72 0.33 -3.34 4.09
C PRO A 72 0.43 -3.66 2.60
N LEU A 73 -0.68 -3.71 1.87
CA LEU A 73 -0.67 -3.96 0.43
C LEU A 73 0.04 -2.85 -0.35
N GLY A 74 -0.12 -1.59 0.10
CA GLY A 74 0.58 -0.46 -0.50
C GLY A 74 2.09 -0.54 -0.31
N VAL A 75 2.55 -0.88 0.90
CA VAL A 75 3.97 -1.08 1.19
C VAL A 75 4.52 -2.29 0.46
N PHE A 76 3.76 -3.38 0.38
CA PHE A 76 4.11 -4.58 -0.36
C PHE A 76 4.36 -4.30 -1.86
N GLN A 77 3.49 -3.50 -2.51
CA GLN A 77 3.74 -3.05 -3.88
C GLN A 77 5.02 -2.21 -4.01
N ASP A 78 5.36 -1.41 -3.00
CA ASP A 78 6.62 -0.66 -3.00
C ASP A 78 7.83 -1.60 -2.95
N VAL A 79 7.76 -2.67 -2.16
CA VAL A 79 8.81 -3.70 -2.08
C VAL A 79 8.96 -4.39 -3.43
N LEU A 80 7.87 -4.91 -4.02
CA LEU A 80 7.88 -5.56 -5.32
C LEU A 80 8.42 -4.66 -6.43
N SER A 81 7.97 -3.41 -6.47
CA SER A 81 8.41 -2.43 -7.47
C SER A 81 9.90 -2.06 -7.33
N ARG A 82 10.47 -2.16 -6.12
CA ARG A 82 11.89 -1.92 -5.87
C ARG A 82 12.76 -3.05 -6.42
N PHE A 83 12.31 -4.31 -6.30
CA PHE A 83 12.98 -5.46 -6.92
C PHE A 83 12.95 -5.35 -8.46
N ALA A 84 11.81 -5.00 -9.04
CA ALA A 84 11.67 -4.76 -10.47
C ALA A 84 12.65 -3.71 -11.00
N GLY A 85 12.89 -2.68 -10.23
CA GLY A 85 13.63 -1.53 -10.70
C GLY A 85 15.14 -1.62 -10.67
N LYS A 86 15.70 -2.65 -10.08
CA LYS A 86 17.13 -2.92 -10.21
C LYS A 86 17.53 -3.24 -11.67
N ARG A 87 16.55 -3.63 -12.50
CA ARG A 87 16.78 -4.07 -13.91
C ARG A 87 16.49 -3.02 -14.99
N LYS A 88 15.81 -1.89 -14.69
CA LYS A 88 15.40 -0.91 -15.72
C LYS A 88 15.87 0.51 -15.40
N LYS A 89 16.62 1.10 -16.33
CA LYS A 89 17.12 2.49 -16.28
C LYS A 89 15.97 3.55 -16.30
N ASN A 90 14.79 3.21 -16.88
CA ASN A 90 13.59 4.07 -16.94
C ASN A 90 12.41 3.34 -16.31
N ARG A 91 12.15 3.57 -15.04
CA ARG A 91 11.20 2.80 -14.24
C ARG A 91 9.74 3.11 -14.51
N PHE A 92 9.38 4.36 -14.44
CA PHE A 92 8.00 4.79 -14.51
C PHE A 92 7.84 5.88 -15.56
N ARG A 93 6.65 5.92 -16.17
CA ARG A 93 6.24 7.01 -17.06
C ARG A 93 4.95 7.61 -16.53
N TYR A 94 4.77 8.90 -16.72
CA TYR A 94 3.47 9.51 -16.51
C TYR A 94 2.40 8.80 -17.36
N SER A 95 1.28 8.48 -16.75
CA SER A 95 0.10 7.97 -17.44
C SER A 95 -1.12 8.74 -16.96
N PRO A 96 -2.08 9.08 -17.83
CA PRO A 96 -3.32 9.72 -17.40
C PRO A 96 -4.13 8.79 -16.49
N ALA A 97 -4.91 9.37 -15.59
CA ALA A 97 -5.77 8.60 -14.71
C ALA A 97 -6.88 7.90 -15.50
N ARG A 98 -7.00 6.59 -15.37
CA ARG A 98 -8.14 5.82 -15.94
C ARG A 98 -9.36 5.99 -15.04
N LYS A 99 -10.01 7.14 -15.14
CA LYS A 99 -11.15 7.53 -14.28
C LYS A 99 -12.27 6.50 -14.32
N TRP A 100 -12.63 6.02 -15.52
CA TRP A 100 -13.70 5.03 -15.71
C TRP A 100 -13.45 3.75 -14.89
N LEU A 101 -12.27 3.14 -15.03
CA LEU A 101 -11.92 1.92 -14.31
C LEU A 101 -11.91 2.15 -12.79
N ARG A 102 -11.39 3.28 -12.35
CA ARG A 102 -11.27 3.65 -10.95
C ARG A 102 -12.63 3.80 -10.26
N TYR A 103 -13.54 4.56 -10.88
CA TYR A 103 -14.89 4.76 -10.33
C TYR A 103 -15.79 3.55 -10.56
N GLY A 104 -15.61 2.80 -11.66
CA GLY A 104 -16.31 1.53 -11.88
C GLY A 104 -15.96 0.49 -10.81
N MET A 105 -14.69 0.35 -10.43
CA MET A 105 -14.28 -0.56 -9.35
C MET A 105 -14.80 -0.11 -7.99
N LEU A 106 -14.89 1.21 -7.75
CA LEU A 106 -15.49 1.75 -6.54
C LEU A 106 -16.99 1.45 -6.49
N ALA A 107 -17.72 1.67 -7.60
CA ALA A 107 -19.14 1.36 -7.69
C ALA A 107 -19.39 -0.14 -7.50
N LEU A 108 -18.61 -1.01 -8.15
CA LEU A 108 -18.67 -2.46 -7.97
C LEU A 108 -18.49 -2.83 -6.48
N PHE A 109 -17.52 -2.23 -5.81
CA PHE A 109 -17.28 -2.46 -4.37
C PHE A 109 -18.50 -2.10 -3.53
N PHE A 110 -19.10 -0.93 -3.75
CA PHE A 110 -20.31 -0.52 -3.02
C PHE A 110 -21.52 -1.39 -3.32
N VAL A 111 -21.72 -1.75 -4.59
CA VAL A 111 -22.80 -2.67 -4.98
C VAL A 111 -22.65 -4.02 -4.29
N THR A 112 -21.45 -4.59 -4.27
CA THR A 112 -21.21 -5.89 -3.61
C THR A 112 -21.33 -5.81 -2.08
N LEU A 113 -21.04 -4.65 -1.48
CA LEU A 113 -21.22 -4.42 -0.05
C LEU A 113 -22.70 -4.38 0.33
N VAL A 114 -23.54 -3.71 -0.49
CA VAL A 114 -24.99 -3.56 -0.24
C VAL A 114 -25.76 -4.83 -0.62
N ALA A 115 -25.32 -5.57 -1.63
CA ALA A 115 -25.99 -6.78 -2.12
C ALA A 115 -25.97 -7.98 -1.14
N GLY A 116 -25.36 -7.81 0.04
CA GLY A 116 -25.43 -8.76 1.15
C GLY A 116 -24.35 -9.84 1.15
N VAL A 117 -24.53 -10.80 2.07
CA VAL A 117 -23.49 -11.78 2.48
C VAL A 117 -22.91 -12.59 1.30
N ARG A 118 -23.71 -12.92 0.30
CA ARG A 118 -23.27 -13.70 -0.87
C ARG A 118 -22.19 -13.01 -1.69
N PHE A 119 -22.13 -11.68 -1.68
CA PHE A 119 -21.18 -10.88 -2.47
C PHE A 119 -20.02 -10.33 -1.66
N HIS A 120 -19.98 -10.56 -0.34
CA HIS A 120 -18.86 -10.15 0.51
C HIS A 120 -17.51 -10.70 0.07
N ALA A 121 -17.50 -11.88 -0.57
CA ALA A 121 -16.27 -12.46 -1.13
C ALA A 121 -15.63 -11.52 -2.17
N VAL A 122 -16.44 -10.92 -3.06
CA VAL A 122 -15.94 -9.98 -4.09
C VAL A 122 -15.44 -8.68 -3.45
N ALA A 123 -16.19 -8.14 -2.48
CA ALA A 123 -15.76 -6.95 -1.74
C ALA A 123 -14.41 -7.19 -1.03
N SER A 124 -14.24 -8.36 -0.40
CA SER A 124 -12.99 -8.72 0.29
C SER A 124 -11.82 -8.93 -0.68
N LEU A 125 -12.06 -9.32 -1.93
CA LEU A 125 -11.03 -9.41 -2.97
C LEU A 125 -10.50 -8.02 -3.38
N LEU A 126 -11.34 -7.00 -3.35
CA LEU A 126 -10.97 -5.62 -3.70
C LEU A 126 -10.37 -4.87 -2.52
N GLU A 127 -10.58 -5.35 -1.31
CA GLU A 127 -10.04 -4.74 -0.10
C GLU A 127 -8.54 -5.00 0.03
N PRO A 128 -7.72 -3.94 0.23
CA PRO A 128 -6.28 -4.08 0.29
C PRO A 128 -5.77 -4.87 1.51
N TYR A 129 -6.41 -4.72 2.68
CA TYR A 129 -6.00 -5.42 3.89
C TYR A 129 -6.32 -6.92 3.82
N SER A 130 -7.56 -7.30 3.42
CA SER A 130 -7.96 -8.70 3.21
C SER A 130 -7.15 -9.37 2.10
N SER A 131 -6.86 -8.66 1.00
CA SER A 131 -6.03 -9.17 -0.08
C SER A 131 -4.61 -9.48 0.37
N TYR A 132 -4.00 -8.59 1.17
CA TYR A 132 -2.69 -8.85 1.77
C TYR A 132 -2.75 -9.98 2.79
N GLY A 133 -3.76 -10.01 3.64
CA GLY A 133 -3.95 -11.06 4.65
C GLY A 133 -4.06 -12.45 4.03
N ARG A 134 -4.81 -12.60 2.92
CA ARG A 134 -4.85 -13.87 2.17
C ARG A 134 -3.49 -14.29 1.65
N ILE A 135 -2.71 -13.37 1.09
CA ILE A 135 -1.35 -13.66 0.63
C ILE A 135 -0.47 -14.08 1.80
N ALA A 136 -0.48 -13.32 2.89
CA ALA A 136 0.33 -13.61 4.08
C ALA A 136 -0.03 -14.96 4.71
N SER A 137 -1.33 -15.22 4.94
CA SER A 137 -1.77 -16.44 5.61
C SER A 137 -1.68 -17.71 4.75
N ASN A 138 -1.79 -17.61 3.41
CA ASN A 138 -1.80 -18.80 2.56
C ASN A 138 -0.46 -19.04 1.84
N LEU A 139 0.37 -18.01 1.63
CA LEU A 139 1.66 -18.15 0.94
C LEU A 139 2.85 -18.01 1.90
N PHE A 140 2.81 -17.01 2.82
CA PHE A 140 3.96 -16.77 3.69
C PHE A 140 3.91 -17.58 4.98
N ALA A 141 2.71 -17.78 5.57
CA ALA A 141 2.58 -18.56 6.80
C ALA A 141 3.06 -20.01 6.68
N PRO A 142 2.73 -20.78 5.62
CA PRO A 142 3.27 -22.15 5.47
C PRO A 142 4.80 -22.15 5.35
N VAL A 143 5.38 -21.19 4.61
CA VAL A 143 6.84 -21.07 4.48
C VAL A 143 7.49 -20.74 5.83
N TYR A 144 6.88 -19.85 6.61
CA TYR A 144 7.34 -19.52 7.95
C TYR A 144 7.26 -20.72 8.90
N GLN A 145 6.15 -21.48 8.87
CA GLN A 145 5.95 -22.69 9.69
C GLN A 145 6.95 -23.80 9.32
N TRP A 146 7.22 -24.00 8.03
CA TRP A 146 8.28 -24.93 7.60
C TRP A 146 9.66 -24.50 8.10
N GLY A 147 9.96 -23.19 8.04
CA GLY A 147 11.19 -22.64 8.60
C GLY A 147 11.30 -22.89 10.11
N ASN A 148 10.20 -22.68 10.85
CA ASN A 148 10.13 -22.97 12.29
C ASN A 148 10.34 -24.46 12.57
N ASN A 149 9.69 -25.36 11.83
CA ASN A 149 9.84 -26.81 12.02
C ASN A 149 11.27 -27.28 11.70
N LEU A 150 11.91 -26.68 10.70
CA LEU A 150 13.32 -26.94 10.43
C LEU A 150 14.21 -26.50 11.61
N LEU A 151 13.93 -25.33 12.20
CA LEU A 151 14.65 -24.86 13.39
C LEU A 151 14.37 -25.75 14.61
N ALA A 152 13.12 -26.19 14.79
CA ALA A 152 12.75 -27.14 15.85
C ALA A 152 13.54 -28.46 15.73
N TYR A 153 13.59 -29.02 14.53
CA TYR A 153 14.37 -30.24 14.25
C TYR A 153 15.88 -30.08 14.53
N LEU A 154 16.45 -28.91 14.17
CA LEU A 154 17.87 -28.65 14.45
C LEU A 154 18.13 -28.38 15.95
N ALA A 155 17.19 -27.72 16.64
CA ALA A 155 17.28 -27.43 18.06
C ALA A 155 17.19 -28.73 18.90
N GLU A 156 16.29 -29.68 18.54
CA GLU A 156 16.15 -30.96 19.19
C GLU A 156 17.46 -31.78 19.11
N ARG A 157 18.16 -31.72 17.95
CA ARG A 157 19.47 -32.35 17.80
C ARG A 157 20.60 -31.73 18.66
N ALA A 158 20.36 -30.47 19.09
CA ALA A 158 21.28 -29.73 19.97
C ALA A 158 20.82 -29.76 21.44
N ASP A 159 19.93 -30.69 21.81
CA ASP A 159 19.31 -30.82 23.14
C ASP A 159 18.64 -29.50 23.64
N SER A 160 18.13 -28.68 22.72
CA SER A 160 17.47 -27.45 23.02
C SER A 160 15.99 -27.50 22.60
N TYR A 161 15.10 -27.24 23.54
CA TYR A 161 13.65 -27.19 23.33
C TYR A 161 13.12 -25.76 23.16
N ALA A 162 13.92 -24.86 22.60
CA ALA A 162 13.53 -23.45 22.38
C ALA A 162 12.49 -23.28 21.25
N PHE A 163 12.40 -24.24 20.34
CA PHE A 163 11.44 -24.26 19.24
C PHE A 163 10.61 -25.54 19.33
N TYR A 164 9.32 -25.43 19.02
CA TYR A 164 8.42 -26.60 18.97
C TYR A 164 7.83 -26.75 17.56
N GLU A 165 7.58 -27.99 17.19
CA GLU A 165 7.00 -28.34 15.92
C GLU A 165 5.54 -27.86 15.84
N THR A 166 5.18 -27.29 14.71
CA THR A 166 3.81 -26.80 14.43
C THR A 166 3.25 -27.49 13.21
N GLU A 167 1.98 -27.90 13.27
CA GLU A 167 1.31 -28.44 12.10
C GLU A 167 1.15 -27.38 11.01
N VAL A 168 1.66 -27.70 9.82
CA VAL A 168 1.52 -26.84 8.65
C VAL A 168 0.15 -27.07 8.03
N TRP A 169 -0.81 -26.24 8.40
CA TRP A 169 -2.20 -26.37 7.94
C TRP A 169 -2.50 -25.49 6.74
N MET A 170 -2.87 -26.09 5.62
CA MET A 170 -3.48 -25.39 4.49
C MET A 170 -4.99 -25.32 4.68
N LYS A 171 -5.53 -24.13 4.95
CA LYS A 171 -6.96 -23.91 5.28
C LYS A 171 -7.91 -24.45 4.22
N SER A 172 -7.60 -24.24 2.92
CA SER A 172 -8.40 -24.70 1.78
C SER A 172 -7.64 -24.49 0.48
N LEU A 173 -7.74 -25.44 -0.45
CA LEU A 173 -7.13 -25.32 -1.77
C LEU A 173 -7.69 -24.13 -2.55
N SER A 174 -8.98 -23.83 -2.43
CA SER A 174 -9.61 -22.69 -3.10
C SER A 174 -9.07 -21.34 -2.60
N THR A 175 -8.86 -21.18 -1.28
CA THR A 175 -8.27 -19.96 -0.73
C THR A 175 -6.81 -19.80 -1.11
N PHE A 176 -6.07 -20.89 -1.21
CA PHE A 176 -4.69 -20.88 -1.69
C PHE A 176 -4.60 -20.43 -3.16
N ILE A 177 -5.44 -20.99 -4.04
CA ILE A 177 -5.49 -20.59 -5.47
C ILE A 177 -5.83 -19.11 -5.61
N ILE A 178 -6.83 -18.62 -4.88
CA ILE A 178 -7.19 -17.20 -4.90
C ILE A 178 -6.04 -16.32 -4.41
N ALA A 179 -5.34 -16.72 -3.35
CA ALA A 179 -4.18 -16.00 -2.83
C ALA A 179 -3.05 -15.96 -3.86
N ALA A 180 -2.75 -17.09 -4.51
CA ALA A 180 -1.72 -17.19 -5.54
C ALA A 180 -2.05 -16.32 -6.76
N ILE A 181 -3.28 -16.37 -7.27
CA ILE A 181 -3.73 -15.51 -8.38
C ILE A 181 -3.62 -14.03 -7.98
N THR A 182 -4.10 -13.66 -6.79
CA THR A 182 -4.02 -12.30 -6.29
C THR A 182 -2.57 -11.82 -6.19
N PHE A 183 -1.66 -12.67 -5.67
CA PHE A 183 -0.23 -12.37 -5.60
C PHE A 183 0.37 -12.15 -6.99
N ILE A 184 0.10 -13.05 -7.96
CA ILE A 184 0.61 -12.94 -9.34
C ILE A 184 0.12 -11.65 -10.00
N VAL A 185 -1.17 -11.35 -9.89
CA VAL A 185 -1.75 -10.11 -10.44
C VAL A 185 -1.09 -8.87 -9.83
N LEU A 186 -0.96 -8.82 -8.52
CA LEU A 186 -0.29 -7.72 -7.82
C LEU A 186 1.17 -7.61 -8.20
N PHE A 187 1.87 -8.74 -8.32
CA PHE A 187 3.27 -8.79 -8.75
C PHE A 187 3.43 -8.18 -10.15
N ILE A 188 2.62 -8.61 -11.13
CA ILE A 188 2.67 -8.08 -12.51
C ILE A 188 2.37 -6.58 -12.54
N LEU A 189 1.33 -6.13 -11.82
CA LEU A 189 0.95 -4.72 -11.76
C LEU A 189 2.03 -3.86 -11.09
N ALA A 190 2.60 -4.34 -9.98
CA ALA A 190 3.67 -3.64 -9.27
C ALA A 190 4.98 -3.63 -10.07
N TRP A 191 5.28 -4.72 -10.77
CA TRP A 191 6.47 -4.83 -11.62
C TRP A 191 6.44 -3.84 -12.79
N ARG A 192 5.29 -3.70 -13.47
CA ARG A 192 5.14 -2.84 -14.65
C ARG A 192 4.89 -1.37 -14.31
N GLY A 193 4.07 -1.09 -13.29
CA GLY A 193 3.54 0.25 -13.04
C GLY A 193 3.62 0.74 -11.59
N GLY A 194 4.36 0.04 -10.71
CA GLY A 194 4.47 0.42 -9.31
C GLY A 194 3.14 0.29 -8.56
N ARG A 195 2.51 1.40 -8.23
CA ARG A 195 1.26 1.42 -7.47
C ARG A 195 -0.01 1.41 -8.33
N THR A 196 0.02 0.68 -9.44
CA THR A 196 -1.12 0.62 -10.38
C THR A 196 -2.38 0.10 -9.68
N TYR A 197 -2.30 -0.97 -8.88
CA TYR A 197 -3.45 -1.50 -8.15
C TYR A 197 -4.10 -0.44 -7.24
N CYS A 198 -3.30 0.24 -6.40
CA CYS A 198 -3.80 1.27 -5.48
C CYS A 198 -4.43 2.48 -6.19
N ASN A 199 -4.05 2.73 -7.44
CA ASN A 199 -4.49 3.90 -8.19
C ASN A 199 -5.62 3.61 -9.18
N THR A 200 -5.92 2.33 -9.50
CA THR A 200 -6.92 1.97 -10.50
C THR A 200 -7.99 1.01 -9.98
N ILE A 201 -7.64 0.07 -9.10
CA ILE A 201 -8.53 -1.01 -8.66
C ILE A 201 -9.00 -0.80 -7.22
N CYS A 202 -8.11 -0.36 -6.32
CA CYS A 202 -8.39 -0.28 -4.89
C CYS A 202 -9.47 0.78 -4.56
N PRO A 203 -10.60 0.39 -3.94
CA PRO A 203 -11.67 1.32 -3.55
C PRO A 203 -11.21 2.32 -2.50
N VAL A 204 -10.47 1.86 -1.47
CA VAL A 204 -9.88 2.73 -0.43
C VAL A 204 -8.94 3.75 -1.07
N GLY A 205 -8.11 3.31 -2.03
CA GLY A 205 -7.24 4.20 -2.79
C GLY A 205 -8.01 5.25 -3.61
N THR A 206 -9.21 4.94 -4.06
CA THR A 206 -10.06 5.87 -4.80
C THR A 206 -10.67 6.93 -3.88
N VAL A 207 -11.24 6.52 -2.74
CA VAL A 207 -11.84 7.42 -1.74
C VAL A 207 -10.78 8.37 -1.18
N LEU A 208 -9.68 7.84 -0.65
CA LEU A 208 -8.60 8.65 -0.11
C LEU A 208 -7.93 9.53 -1.17
N GLY A 209 -7.91 9.05 -2.43
CA GLY A 209 -7.41 9.84 -3.55
C GLY A 209 -8.28 11.04 -3.89
N PHE A 210 -9.59 10.93 -3.73
CA PHE A 210 -10.49 12.07 -3.88
C PHE A 210 -10.22 13.11 -2.79
N LEU A 211 -10.13 12.69 -1.53
CA LEU A 211 -9.82 13.58 -0.40
C LEU A 211 -8.43 14.23 -0.52
N SER A 212 -7.44 13.50 -0.99
CA SER A 212 -6.06 13.98 -1.16
C SER A 212 -5.91 15.14 -2.16
N LYS A 213 -6.87 15.36 -3.05
CA LYS A 213 -6.90 16.56 -3.89
C LYS A 213 -7.00 17.84 -3.06
N TYR A 214 -7.65 17.77 -1.92
CA TYR A 214 -7.90 18.88 -1.02
C TYR A 214 -6.89 18.95 0.13
N SER A 215 -5.84 18.08 0.12
CA SER A 215 -4.84 18.04 1.19
C SER A 215 -4.14 19.39 1.38
N LEU A 216 -3.86 19.69 2.64
CA LEU A 216 -3.21 20.93 3.05
C LEU A 216 -1.73 20.96 2.67
N PHE A 217 -1.03 19.85 2.99
CA PHE A 217 0.37 19.66 2.62
C PHE A 217 0.48 18.70 1.44
N LYS A 218 1.28 19.09 0.45
CA LYS A 218 1.51 18.29 -0.75
C LYS A 218 2.81 18.66 -1.45
N PRO A 219 3.37 17.75 -2.27
CA PRO A 219 4.53 18.08 -3.08
C PRO A 219 4.15 19.09 -4.16
N VAL A 220 4.88 20.19 -4.26
CA VAL A 220 4.67 21.26 -5.26
C VAL A 220 5.95 21.38 -6.09
N ILE A 221 5.78 21.58 -7.41
CA ILE A 221 6.89 21.83 -8.33
C ILE A 221 7.03 23.34 -8.51
N ASP A 222 8.20 23.87 -8.18
CA ASP A 222 8.59 25.24 -8.47
C ASP A 222 9.10 25.31 -9.92
N THR A 223 8.33 25.94 -10.80
CA THR A 223 8.65 26.06 -12.22
C THR A 223 9.87 26.92 -12.49
N THR A 224 10.21 27.84 -11.59
CA THR A 224 11.39 28.71 -11.74
C THR A 224 12.71 27.97 -11.55
N LYS A 225 12.70 26.92 -10.70
CA LYS A 225 13.87 26.07 -10.41
C LYS A 225 13.90 24.78 -11.24
N CYS A 226 12.80 24.46 -11.91
CA CYS A 226 12.66 23.20 -12.62
C CYS A 226 13.26 23.28 -14.03
N ASN A 227 14.29 22.48 -14.30
CA ASN A 227 14.92 22.37 -15.62
C ASN A 227 14.28 21.30 -16.54
N GLY A 228 13.14 20.73 -16.18
CA GLY A 228 12.43 19.76 -17.01
C GLY A 228 13.08 18.37 -17.16
N CYS A 229 14.10 18.02 -16.37
CA CYS A 229 14.89 16.78 -16.52
C CYS A 229 14.09 15.47 -16.38
N GLY A 230 12.87 15.51 -15.85
CA GLY A 230 11.95 14.38 -15.71
C GLY A 230 12.36 13.31 -14.69
N LEU A 231 13.39 13.53 -13.87
CA LEU A 231 13.83 12.57 -12.85
C LEU A 231 12.73 12.26 -11.82
N CYS A 232 11.94 13.25 -11.44
CA CYS A 232 10.79 13.10 -10.54
C CYS A 232 9.73 12.16 -11.12
N ALA A 233 9.38 12.31 -12.41
CA ALA A 233 8.41 11.47 -13.10
C ALA A 233 8.91 10.03 -13.26
N ARG A 234 10.19 9.84 -13.61
CA ARG A 234 10.83 8.52 -13.76
C ARG A 234 10.92 7.73 -12.45
N ASN A 235 10.95 8.41 -11.32
CA ASN A 235 10.99 7.77 -10.00
C ASN A 235 9.61 7.77 -9.30
N CYS A 236 8.55 8.26 -9.94
CA CYS A 236 7.21 8.31 -9.37
C CYS A 236 6.49 6.96 -9.47
N LYS A 237 6.45 6.19 -8.40
CA LYS A 237 5.75 4.90 -8.31
C LYS A 237 4.25 4.98 -8.62
N ALA A 238 3.65 6.14 -8.41
CA ALA A 238 2.25 6.40 -8.67
C ALA A 238 1.97 6.85 -10.12
N SER A 239 3.03 7.08 -10.93
CA SER A 239 2.95 7.57 -12.31
C SER A 239 2.09 8.83 -12.46
N CYS A 240 2.10 9.71 -11.43
CA CYS A 240 1.20 10.86 -11.31
C CYS A 240 1.86 12.20 -11.62
N ILE A 241 3.17 12.23 -11.96
CA ILE A 241 3.90 13.47 -12.24
C ILE A 241 4.07 13.65 -13.74
N ASN A 242 3.50 14.72 -14.29
CA ASN A 242 3.75 15.17 -15.64
C ASN A 242 4.88 16.21 -15.62
N SER A 243 6.10 15.78 -15.92
CA SER A 243 7.27 16.66 -15.89
C SER A 243 7.28 17.70 -17.02
N LYS A 244 6.57 17.47 -18.13
CA LYS A 244 6.45 18.43 -19.23
C LYS A 244 5.49 19.57 -18.89
N ALA A 245 4.38 19.28 -18.24
CA ALA A 245 3.40 20.26 -17.80
C ALA A 245 3.67 20.80 -16.38
N HIS A 246 4.73 20.35 -15.70
CA HIS A 246 5.05 20.67 -14.30
C HIS A 246 3.89 20.41 -13.32
N GLU A 247 3.05 19.40 -13.60
CA GLU A 247 1.84 19.08 -12.85
C GLU A 247 1.94 17.76 -12.09
N ILE A 248 1.30 17.70 -10.93
CA ILE A 248 1.17 16.49 -10.11
C ILE A 248 -0.32 16.17 -9.93
N ASP A 249 -0.74 14.98 -10.36
CA ASP A 249 -2.08 14.48 -10.08
C ASP A 249 -2.19 14.01 -8.62
N TYR A 250 -2.65 14.89 -7.75
CA TYR A 250 -2.78 14.61 -6.31
C TYR A 250 -3.79 13.50 -6.00
N SER A 251 -4.74 13.23 -6.90
CA SER A 251 -5.67 12.10 -6.71
C SER A 251 -4.97 10.74 -6.73
N ARG A 252 -3.77 10.67 -7.29
CA ARG A 252 -2.97 9.43 -7.38
C ARG A 252 -1.68 9.50 -6.58
N CYS A 253 -1.26 10.69 -6.17
CA CYS A 253 -0.08 10.87 -5.35
C CYS A 253 -0.26 10.18 -3.99
N VAL A 254 0.66 9.31 -3.62
CA VAL A 254 0.64 8.54 -2.37
C VAL A 254 1.55 9.13 -1.29
N ALA A 255 2.00 10.36 -1.47
CA ALA A 255 2.88 11.07 -0.54
C ALA A 255 4.13 10.24 -0.13
N CYS A 256 4.76 9.55 -1.10
CA CYS A 256 5.93 8.70 -0.82
C CYS A 256 7.24 9.46 -0.69
N MET A 257 7.27 10.74 -1.01
CA MET A 257 8.42 11.67 -0.93
C MET A 257 9.64 11.28 -1.80
N ASP A 258 9.52 10.27 -2.67
CA ASP A 258 10.63 9.84 -3.54
C ASP A 258 11.01 10.91 -4.57
N CYS A 259 10.05 11.74 -5.02
CA CYS A 259 10.30 12.82 -5.97
C CYS A 259 11.14 13.97 -5.37
N LEU A 260 10.97 14.25 -4.06
CA LEU A 260 11.76 15.26 -3.34
C LEU A 260 13.23 14.86 -3.29
N ASP A 261 13.49 13.60 -2.92
CA ASP A 261 14.84 13.05 -2.77
C ASP A 261 15.59 12.97 -4.12
N LYS A 262 14.87 12.77 -5.22
CA LYS A 262 15.45 12.63 -6.56
C LYS A 262 15.57 13.94 -7.34
N CYS A 263 15.00 15.02 -6.84
CA CYS A 263 15.13 16.33 -7.47
C CYS A 263 16.47 16.99 -7.10
N LYS A 264 17.44 16.92 -8.00
CA LYS A 264 18.77 17.54 -7.78
C LYS A 264 18.73 19.06 -7.69
N GLN A 265 17.75 19.71 -8.34
CA GLN A 265 17.57 21.15 -8.36
C GLN A 265 16.80 21.69 -7.14
N GLY A 266 16.31 20.81 -6.24
CA GLY A 266 15.45 21.25 -5.13
C GLY A 266 14.13 21.90 -5.57
N ALA A 267 13.71 21.71 -6.82
CA ALA A 267 12.51 22.30 -7.39
C ALA A 267 11.21 21.68 -6.88
N ILE A 268 11.28 20.58 -6.12
CA ILE A 268 10.09 19.94 -5.53
C ILE A 268 10.20 20.06 -4.01
N THR A 269 9.22 20.73 -3.43
CA THR A 269 9.11 20.91 -1.97
C THR A 269 7.78 20.36 -1.48
N TYR A 270 7.77 19.85 -0.23
CA TYR A 270 6.54 19.44 0.43
C TYR A 270 6.08 20.58 1.34
N THR A 271 5.08 21.30 0.92
CA THR A 271 4.67 22.56 1.55
C THR A 271 3.16 22.70 1.62
N ARG A 272 2.71 23.67 2.42
CA ARG A 272 1.30 24.05 2.49
C ARG A 272 0.83 24.55 1.13
N ARG A 273 -0.38 24.16 0.72
CA ARG A 273 -1.00 24.63 -0.51
C ARG A 273 -1.05 26.17 -0.51
N HIS A 274 -0.11 26.80 -1.19
CA HIS A 274 -0.25 28.19 -1.60
C HIS A 274 -1.17 28.22 -2.83
N LYS A 275 -2.11 29.14 -2.91
CA LYS A 275 -2.83 29.43 -4.16
C LYS A 275 -1.76 29.95 -5.15
N SER A 276 -1.12 29.08 -5.91
CA SER A 276 -0.34 29.54 -7.05
C SER A 276 -1.33 30.09 -8.06
N HIS A 277 -1.12 31.31 -8.46
CA HIS A 277 -1.78 31.93 -9.60
C HIS A 277 -1.67 30.97 -10.79
N THR A 278 -2.78 30.34 -11.13
CA THR A 278 -2.98 29.71 -12.42
C THR A 278 -3.01 30.85 -13.43
N HIS A 279 -1.89 31.14 -14.04
CA HIS A 279 -1.95 31.86 -15.33
C HIS A 279 -2.71 30.94 -16.28
N ARG A 280 -3.82 31.47 -16.78
CA ARG A 280 -4.63 30.95 -17.88
C ARG A 280 -3.76 30.74 -19.12
#